data_a754e6fcde69330ed5c9f2bb3a067df9
#
_entry.id   a754e6fcde69330ed5c9f2bb3a067df9
#
_cell.length_a   1.000
_cell.length_b   1.000
_cell.length_c   1.000
_cell.angle_alpha   90.00
_cell.angle_beta   90.00
_cell.angle_gamma   90.00
#
_symmetry.space_group_name_H-M   'P 1'
#
loop_
_entity.id
_entity.type
_entity.pdbx_description
1 polymer ?
#
loop_
_entity_poly.entity_id
_entity_poly.type
_entity_poly.pdbx_seq_one_letter_code
_entity_poly.pdbx_strand_id
1 'polypeptide(L)'
;MKYIAISQPGGPEVLQIREGEIPTIGEHEVLIEVKAAGVNRPDILQRQGLYPMPEGVTPVPGLEVAGVVVKVGAQVTAFTPGDRVCALTNGGGYAEYCAVPAGQTLPIPAGLSFSEAAAIPETFFTVWANVFQLGKLQPGESILVHGGASGIGTTAVLLCHALGMTVYATVGQDEKIAALRPYATAINYKTDDFAEKIGQLTNDEGVDVILDIVGGPYFNRNLGLLKKDGRLVIIGFMGGRIAHEVDIQTLMLKRATVTGSTMRGRTAAEKQQIAEALRRHVWPLLEAGKCKPLIYASYPMAEIAEAHAWLDSGQHLGKVVITMTS
;
A
#
# COMPACT_ATOMS: atom_id res chain seq x y z
N MET A 1 -3.07 22.18 -16.75
CA MET A 1 -2.16 21.14 -16.32
C MET A 1 -2.29 19.88 -17.14
N LYS A 2 -1.23 19.10 -17.28
CA LYS A 2 -1.31 17.74 -17.84
C LYS A 2 -1.77 16.74 -16.78
N TYR A 3 -2.53 15.73 -17.20
CA TYR A 3 -2.98 14.62 -16.36
C TYR A 3 -3.24 13.39 -17.19
N ILE A 4 -3.30 12.21 -16.53
CA ILE A 4 -3.63 10.93 -17.18
C ILE A 4 -5.14 10.71 -17.10
N ALA A 5 -5.76 10.53 -18.26
CA ALA A 5 -7.15 10.11 -18.40
C ALA A 5 -7.25 8.64 -18.80
N ILE A 6 -8.28 7.95 -18.32
CA ILE A 6 -8.70 6.63 -18.80
C ILE A 6 -9.76 6.87 -19.88
N SER A 7 -9.45 6.56 -21.14
CA SER A 7 -10.36 6.80 -22.27
C SER A 7 -11.57 5.87 -22.27
N GLN A 8 -11.37 4.62 -21.82
CA GLN A 8 -12.36 3.56 -21.65
C GLN A 8 -11.77 2.47 -20.75
N PRO A 9 -12.56 1.58 -20.15
CA PRO A 9 -12.02 0.41 -19.48
C PRO A 9 -11.18 -0.46 -20.41
N GLY A 10 -9.96 -0.87 -19.97
CA GLY A 10 -9.09 -1.66 -20.83
C GLY A 10 -7.69 -1.90 -20.29
N GLY A 11 -6.79 -2.27 -21.19
CA GLY A 11 -5.37 -2.47 -20.94
C GLY A 11 -4.61 -1.15 -20.74
N PRO A 12 -3.27 -1.20 -20.55
CA PRO A 12 -2.46 0.01 -20.32
C PRO A 12 -2.58 1.07 -21.44
N GLU A 13 -2.89 0.68 -22.65
CA GLU A 13 -3.04 1.53 -23.86
C GLU A 13 -4.18 2.55 -23.76
N VAL A 14 -5.12 2.37 -22.83
CA VAL A 14 -6.24 3.30 -22.66
C VAL A 14 -5.88 4.55 -21.83
N LEU A 15 -4.67 4.56 -21.25
CA LEU A 15 -4.15 5.69 -20.48
C LEU A 15 -3.61 6.75 -21.45
N GLN A 16 -4.15 7.96 -21.36
CA GLN A 16 -3.83 9.06 -22.26
C GLN A 16 -3.50 10.34 -21.48
N ILE A 17 -2.44 11.03 -21.91
CA ILE A 17 -2.16 12.37 -21.42
C ILE A 17 -3.20 13.32 -21.99
N ARG A 18 -3.81 14.13 -21.13
CA ARG A 18 -4.73 15.21 -21.49
C ARG A 18 -4.37 16.48 -20.77
N GLU A 19 -4.89 17.59 -21.23
CA GLU A 19 -4.79 18.90 -20.58
C GLU A 19 -6.11 19.27 -19.94
N GLY A 20 -6.05 19.93 -18.78
CA GLY A 20 -7.19 20.39 -18.04
C GLY A 20 -6.83 21.49 -17.06
N GLU A 21 -7.83 21.97 -16.33
CA GLU A 21 -7.66 23.03 -15.35
C GLU A 21 -6.95 22.49 -14.08
N ILE A 22 -6.22 23.38 -13.41
CA ILE A 22 -5.65 23.09 -12.09
C ILE A 22 -6.81 22.96 -11.10
N PRO A 23 -6.85 21.93 -10.25
CA PRO A 23 -7.95 21.72 -9.33
C PRO A 23 -8.05 22.87 -8.31
N THR A 24 -9.27 23.28 -8.01
CA THR A 24 -9.54 24.18 -6.89
C THR A 24 -9.46 23.40 -5.58
N ILE A 25 -9.00 24.07 -4.51
CA ILE A 25 -8.92 23.47 -3.17
C ILE A 25 -10.00 23.99 -2.25
N GLY A 26 -10.49 23.11 -1.36
CA GLY A 26 -11.34 23.45 -0.24
C GLY A 26 -10.58 24.11 0.92
N GLU A 27 -11.32 24.54 1.94
CA GLU A 27 -10.74 25.25 3.11
C GLU A 27 -9.73 24.41 3.89
N HIS A 28 -9.85 23.08 3.89
CA HIS A 28 -9.00 22.12 4.62
C HIS A 28 -8.04 21.35 3.71
N GLU A 29 -7.82 21.80 2.48
CA GLU A 29 -6.98 21.13 1.50
C GLU A 29 -5.71 21.90 1.17
N VAL A 30 -4.73 21.20 0.67
CA VAL A 30 -3.52 21.74 0.05
C VAL A 30 -3.51 21.43 -1.43
N LEU A 31 -2.96 22.33 -2.25
CA LEU A 31 -2.63 22.08 -3.64
C LEU A 31 -1.15 21.72 -3.72
N ILE A 32 -0.86 20.54 -4.22
CA ILE A 32 0.50 20.02 -4.38
C ILE A 32 0.87 20.08 -5.86
N GLU A 33 1.98 20.75 -6.20
CA GLU A 33 2.66 20.57 -7.47
C GLU A 33 3.38 19.21 -7.40
N VAL A 34 2.84 18.23 -8.12
CA VAL A 34 3.30 16.84 -8.04
C VAL A 34 4.64 16.69 -8.76
N LYS A 35 5.59 16.07 -8.12
CA LYS A 35 6.90 15.72 -8.68
C LYS A 35 6.99 14.22 -8.99
N ALA A 36 6.29 13.39 -8.20
CA ALA A 36 6.19 11.95 -8.40
C ALA A 36 4.87 11.41 -7.83
N ALA A 37 4.38 10.31 -8.38
CA ALA A 37 3.22 9.56 -7.90
C ALA A 37 3.50 8.05 -7.91
N GLY A 38 3.00 7.32 -6.92
CA GLY A 38 3.13 5.87 -6.87
C GLY A 38 2.05 5.18 -7.70
N VAL A 39 2.41 4.05 -8.32
CA VAL A 39 1.46 3.19 -9.05
C VAL A 39 1.00 2.07 -8.12
N ASN A 40 -0.31 1.84 -8.06
CA ASN A 40 -0.94 0.92 -7.13
C ASN A 40 -1.95 0.00 -7.83
N ARG A 41 -2.21 -1.16 -7.24
CA ARG A 41 -3.18 -2.12 -7.80
C ARG A 41 -4.60 -1.54 -7.99
N PRO A 42 -5.14 -0.70 -7.09
CA PRO A 42 -6.41 -0.05 -7.35
C PRO A 42 -6.45 0.85 -8.59
N ASP A 43 -5.33 1.48 -8.98
CA ASP A 43 -5.24 2.29 -10.21
C ASP A 43 -5.45 1.41 -11.45
N ILE A 44 -4.89 0.19 -11.43
CA ILE A 44 -5.09 -0.80 -12.48
C ILE A 44 -6.54 -1.27 -12.54
N LEU A 45 -7.12 -1.58 -11.39
CA LEU A 45 -8.53 -1.99 -11.31
C LEU A 45 -9.46 -0.85 -11.76
N GLN A 46 -9.14 0.40 -11.44
CA GLN A 46 -9.87 1.57 -11.93
C GLN A 46 -9.76 1.67 -13.46
N ARG A 47 -8.56 1.51 -14.02
CA ARG A 47 -8.34 1.48 -15.48
C ARG A 47 -9.17 0.38 -16.15
N GLN A 48 -9.28 -0.78 -15.53
CA GLN A 48 -10.05 -1.92 -16.02
C GLN A 48 -11.57 -1.78 -15.82
N GLY A 49 -12.05 -0.72 -15.14
CA GLY A 49 -13.46 -0.55 -14.79
C GLY A 49 -13.94 -1.46 -13.66
N LEU A 50 -13.03 -2.09 -12.92
CA LEU A 50 -13.32 -3.04 -11.85
C LEU A 50 -13.29 -2.44 -10.45
N TYR A 51 -12.95 -1.16 -10.34
CA TYR A 51 -12.90 -0.43 -9.07
C TYR A 51 -13.81 0.80 -9.14
N PRO A 52 -15.01 0.74 -8.54
CA PRO A 52 -15.96 1.85 -8.60
C PRO A 52 -15.40 3.09 -7.89
N MET A 53 -15.55 4.23 -8.54
CA MET A 53 -15.13 5.52 -7.98
C MET A 53 -16.15 5.98 -6.94
N PRO A 54 -15.71 6.45 -5.75
CA PRO A 54 -16.60 7.12 -4.82
C PRO A 54 -17.20 8.38 -5.45
N GLU A 55 -18.43 8.72 -5.07
CA GLU A 55 -19.08 9.93 -5.53
C GLU A 55 -18.26 11.18 -5.15
N GLY A 56 -18.17 12.16 -6.06
CA GLY A 56 -17.44 13.41 -5.85
C GLY A 56 -15.91 13.29 -5.97
N VAL A 57 -15.37 12.10 -6.20
CA VAL A 57 -13.92 11.91 -6.42
C VAL A 57 -13.58 12.11 -7.90
N THR A 58 -12.46 12.76 -8.18
CA THR A 58 -11.96 12.95 -9.54
C THR A 58 -11.76 11.60 -10.27
N PRO A 59 -12.10 11.49 -11.56
CA PRO A 59 -11.83 10.30 -12.34
C PRO A 59 -10.35 10.09 -12.70
N VAL A 60 -9.51 11.08 -12.46
CA VAL A 60 -8.05 10.98 -12.67
C VAL A 60 -7.47 9.96 -11.70
N PRO A 61 -6.72 8.94 -12.17
CA PRO A 61 -6.12 7.94 -11.30
C PRO A 61 -5.01 8.50 -10.40
N GLY A 62 -4.45 7.62 -9.57
CA GLY A 62 -3.33 7.92 -8.68
C GLY A 62 -3.78 8.20 -7.25
N LEU A 63 -3.32 7.34 -6.32
CA LEU A 63 -3.76 7.35 -4.91
C LEU A 63 -2.71 7.93 -3.97
N GLU A 64 -1.53 8.27 -4.46
CA GLU A 64 -0.46 8.85 -3.67
C GLU A 64 0.44 9.74 -4.51
N VAL A 65 0.93 10.79 -3.89
CA VAL A 65 1.79 11.79 -4.54
C VAL A 65 2.91 12.24 -3.61
N ALA A 66 4.00 12.74 -4.20
CA ALA A 66 4.97 13.59 -3.52
C ALA A 66 5.27 14.82 -4.37
N GLY A 67 5.44 15.97 -3.72
CA GLY A 67 5.65 17.22 -4.42
C GLY A 67 5.84 18.39 -3.47
N VAL A 68 5.53 19.58 -3.98
CA VAL A 68 5.67 20.85 -3.26
C VAL A 68 4.29 21.48 -3.09
N VAL A 69 3.96 21.92 -1.89
CA VAL A 69 2.74 22.69 -1.64
C VAL A 69 2.85 24.04 -2.36
N VAL A 70 1.86 24.38 -3.19
CA VAL A 70 1.81 25.67 -3.90
C VAL A 70 0.68 26.57 -3.41
N LYS A 71 -0.35 25.99 -2.77
CA LYS A 71 -1.47 26.72 -2.19
C LYS A 71 -2.05 25.95 -1.00
N VAL A 72 -2.56 26.66 -0.02
CA VAL A 72 -3.24 26.10 1.15
C VAL A 72 -4.63 26.70 1.30
N GLY A 73 -5.58 25.91 1.78
CA GLY A 73 -6.93 26.37 2.13
C GLY A 73 -6.93 27.23 3.40
N ALA A 74 -7.96 28.02 3.59
CA ALA A 74 -8.03 29.03 4.66
C ALA A 74 -7.94 28.46 6.09
N GLN A 75 -8.29 27.20 6.28
CA GLN A 75 -8.24 26.50 7.58
C GLN A 75 -6.98 25.62 7.76
N VAL A 76 -6.06 25.63 6.79
CA VAL A 76 -4.81 24.86 6.87
C VAL A 76 -3.75 25.68 7.58
N THR A 77 -3.27 25.16 8.72
CA THR A 77 -2.19 25.80 9.51
C THR A 77 -0.92 24.96 9.57
N ALA A 78 -1.00 23.69 9.15
CA ALA A 78 0.11 22.73 9.27
C ALA A 78 1.13 22.82 8.11
N PHE A 79 0.78 23.48 7.01
CA PHE A 79 1.61 23.59 5.82
C PHE A 79 1.60 25.01 5.26
N THR A 80 2.67 25.34 4.53
CA THR A 80 2.84 26.59 3.80
C THR A 80 3.33 26.31 2.36
N PRO A 81 3.07 27.23 1.40
CA PRO A 81 3.67 27.12 0.08
C PRO A 81 5.20 27.00 0.15
N GLY A 82 5.75 26.06 -0.60
CA GLY A 82 7.17 25.68 -0.58
C GLY A 82 7.47 24.41 0.22
N ASP A 83 6.57 23.94 1.08
CA ASP A 83 6.78 22.71 1.85
C ASP A 83 6.85 21.49 0.93
N ARG A 84 7.85 20.63 1.18
CA ARG A 84 8.01 19.33 0.51
C ARG A 84 7.18 18.28 1.24
N VAL A 85 6.22 17.69 0.53
CA VAL A 85 5.22 16.80 1.13
C VAL A 85 5.01 15.52 0.31
N CYS A 86 4.52 14.48 0.99
CA CYS A 86 3.86 13.35 0.36
C CYS A 86 2.45 13.19 0.94
N ALA A 87 1.53 12.64 0.16
CA ALA A 87 0.13 12.59 0.56
C ALA A 87 -0.60 11.39 0.00
N LEU A 88 -1.52 10.85 0.83
CA LEU A 88 -2.53 9.89 0.38
C LEU A 88 -3.71 10.65 -0.22
N THR A 89 -4.12 10.28 -1.44
CA THR A 89 -5.28 10.89 -2.10
C THR A 89 -6.30 9.83 -2.55
N ASN A 90 -7.51 10.24 -2.87
CA ASN A 90 -8.55 9.33 -3.36
C ASN A 90 -8.58 9.21 -4.89
N GLY A 91 -7.74 9.95 -5.55
CA GLY A 91 -7.58 10.10 -7.00
C GLY A 91 -6.84 11.41 -7.30
N GLY A 92 -6.52 11.66 -8.57
CA GLY A 92 -5.86 12.89 -9.00
C GLY A 92 -4.32 12.85 -8.93
N GLY A 93 -3.73 11.76 -8.44
CA GLY A 93 -2.27 11.68 -8.28
C GLY A 93 -1.51 11.63 -9.61
N TYR A 94 -2.13 11.20 -10.70
CA TYR A 94 -1.50 11.17 -12.02
C TYR A 94 -1.72 12.49 -12.79
N ALA A 95 -1.38 13.59 -12.16
CA ALA A 95 -1.48 14.94 -12.71
C ALA A 95 -0.36 15.84 -12.19
N GLU A 96 -0.07 16.93 -12.90
CA GLU A 96 0.94 17.91 -12.46
C GLU A 96 0.54 18.63 -11.15
N TYR A 97 -0.75 18.68 -10.83
CA TYR A 97 -1.27 19.27 -9.59
C TYR A 97 -2.35 18.38 -8.99
N CYS A 98 -2.31 18.22 -7.68
CA CYS A 98 -3.27 17.42 -6.92
C CYS A 98 -3.78 18.19 -5.71
N ALA A 99 -5.11 18.27 -5.55
CA ALA A 99 -5.76 18.78 -4.35
C ALA A 99 -5.92 17.65 -3.34
N VAL A 100 -5.43 17.81 -2.12
CA VAL A 100 -5.41 16.78 -1.09
C VAL A 100 -5.82 17.35 0.25
N PRO A 101 -6.64 16.64 1.07
CA PRO A 101 -6.89 17.03 2.44
C PRO A 101 -5.59 17.15 3.25
N ALA A 102 -5.43 18.27 3.96
CA ALA A 102 -4.22 18.54 4.75
C ALA A 102 -3.96 17.45 5.81
N GLY A 103 -5.02 16.82 6.37
CA GLY A 103 -4.91 15.71 7.32
C GLY A 103 -4.35 14.41 6.72
N GLN A 104 -4.28 14.28 5.39
CA GLN A 104 -3.71 13.12 4.67
C GLN A 104 -2.32 13.45 4.08
N THR A 105 -1.81 14.64 4.36
CA THR A 105 -0.53 15.16 3.87
C THR A 105 0.51 15.11 4.98
N LEU A 106 1.71 14.71 4.62
CA LEU A 106 2.83 14.51 5.55
C LEU A 106 4.10 15.18 4.99
N PRO A 107 4.95 15.78 5.81
CA PRO A 107 6.25 16.25 5.32
C PRO A 107 7.08 15.07 4.82
N ILE A 108 7.85 15.27 3.76
CA ILE A 108 8.76 14.22 3.28
C ILE A 108 9.80 13.92 4.36
N PRO A 109 10.03 12.64 4.73
CA PRO A 109 11.09 12.27 5.67
C PRO A 109 12.45 12.78 5.19
N ALA A 110 13.27 13.26 6.12
CA ALA A 110 14.58 13.81 5.80
C ALA A 110 15.44 12.79 5.02
N GLY A 111 16.09 13.26 3.96
CA GLY A 111 16.96 12.42 3.12
C GLY A 111 16.27 11.61 2.03
N LEU A 112 14.91 11.69 1.90
CA LEU A 112 14.21 11.03 0.81
C LEU A 112 14.01 11.97 -0.40
N SER A 113 14.12 11.36 -1.59
CA SER A 113 13.74 11.98 -2.86
C SER A 113 12.22 12.02 -3.02
N PHE A 114 11.71 12.78 -4.01
CA PHE A 114 10.28 12.79 -4.33
C PHE A 114 9.78 11.39 -4.78
N SER A 115 10.58 10.65 -5.54
CA SER A 115 10.22 9.29 -5.97
C SER A 115 10.10 8.32 -4.79
N GLU A 116 11.04 8.35 -3.85
CA GLU A 116 10.94 7.54 -2.63
C GLU A 116 9.73 7.96 -1.77
N ALA A 117 9.51 9.26 -1.63
CA ALA A 117 8.39 9.79 -0.85
C ALA A 117 7.03 9.48 -1.47
N ALA A 118 6.92 9.46 -2.81
CA ALA A 118 5.70 9.08 -3.53
C ALA A 118 5.32 7.61 -3.37
N ALA A 119 6.21 6.76 -2.88
CA ALA A 119 5.97 5.34 -2.63
C ALA A 119 5.55 5.04 -1.18
N ILE A 120 5.36 6.07 -0.35
CA ILE A 120 5.04 5.93 1.07
C ILE A 120 3.54 5.92 1.35
N PRO A 121 2.73 6.91 0.93
CA PRO A 121 1.40 7.10 1.50
C PRO A 121 0.48 5.88 1.38
N GLU A 122 0.25 5.36 0.19
CA GLU A 122 -0.71 4.26 -0.02
C GLU A 122 -0.30 3.01 0.75
N THR A 123 0.99 2.65 0.71
CA THR A 123 1.45 1.41 1.32
C THR A 123 1.59 1.52 2.84
N PHE A 124 2.14 2.62 3.36
CA PHE A 124 2.32 2.77 4.80
C PHE A 124 1.00 3.04 5.54
N PHE A 125 0.07 3.82 4.97
CA PHE A 125 -1.26 3.96 5.53
C PHE A 125 -1.98 2.62 5.60
N THR A 126 -1.91 1.84 4.50
CA THR A 126 -2.54 0.52 4.45
C THR A 126 -1.93 -0.46 5.43
N VAL A 127 -0.60 -0.54 5.50
CA VAL A 127 0.09 -1.44 6.44
C VAL A 127 -0.19 -1.02 7.89
N TRP A 128 -0.09 0.27 8.20
CA TRP A 128 -0.36 0.74 9.57
C TRP A 128 -1.77 0.42 10.02
N ALA A 129 -2.76 0.75 9.21
CA ALA A 129 -4.16 0.50 9.53
C ALA A 129 -4.46 -0.99 9.72
N ASN A 130 -3.87 -1.85 8.89
CA ASN A 130 -4.22 -3.26 8.87
C ASN A 130 -3.37 -4.10 9.83
N VAL A 131 -2.07 -3.88 9.88
CA VAL A 131 -1.16 -4.66 10.72
C VAL A 131 -1.22 -4.19 12.18
N PHE A 132 -1.19 -2.87 12.41
CA PHE A 132 -1.04 -2.32 13.77
C PHE A 132 -2.38 -1.89 14.40
N GLN A 133 -3.32 -1.32 13.65
CA GLN A 133 -4.62 -0.93 14.21
C GLN A 133 -5.61 -2.12 14.27
N LEU A 134 -5.83 -2.83 13.16
CA LEU A 134 -6.75 -3.97 13.10
C LEU A 134 -6.10 -5.27 13.58
N GLY A 135 -4.93 -5.61 13.07
CA GLY A 135 -4.17 -6.79 13.46
C GLY A 135 -3.54 -6.69 14.83
N LYS A 136 -3.41 -5.47 15.40
CA LYS A 136 -2.85 -5.20 16.74
C LYS A 136 -1.53 -5.93 16.99
N LEU A 137 -0.69 -6.03 15.95
CA LEU A 137 0.62 -6.67 16.03
C LEU A 137 1.48 -5.96 17.08
N GLN A 138 2.07 -6.74 18.00
CA GLN A 138 2.87 -6.24 19.11
C GLN A 138 4.33 -6.68 18.99
N PRO A 139 5.27 -5.96 19.59
CA PRO A 139 6.67 -6.41 19.69
C PRO A 139 6.78 -7.83 20.26
N GLY A 140 7.60 -8.66 19.60
CA GLY A 140 7.79 -10.07 19.96
C GLY A 140 6.79 -11.03 19.30
N GLU A 141 5.73 -10.54 18.66
CA GLU A 141 4.82 -11.36 17.87
C GLU A 141 5.39 -11.63 16.46
N SER A 142 4.75 -12.55 15.77
CA SER A 142 5.09 -12.96 14.40
C SER A 142 3.99 -12.61 13.42
N ILE A 143 4.39 -12.31 12.17
CA ILE A 143 3.46 -12.00 11.09
C ILE A 143 3.79 -12.81 9.83
N LEU A 144 2.76 -13.30 9.15
CA LEU A 144 2.83 -13.81 7.79
C LEU A 144 2.24 -12.79 6.82
N VAL A 145 3.03 -12.38 5.82
CA VAL A 145 2.64 -11.42 4.79
C VAL A 145 2.49 -12.15 3.46
N HIS A 146 1.27 -12.31 2.98
CA HIS A 146 1.05 -12.83 1.63
C HIS A 146 1.36 -11.76 0.57
N GLY A 147 2.05 -12.19 -0.51
CA GLY A 147 2.50 -11.29 -1.55
C GLY A 147 3.63 -10.35 -1.09
N GLY A 148 4.60 -10.88 -0.34
CA GLY A 148 5.70 -10.14 0.27
C GLY A 148 6.55 -9.29 -0.68
N ALA A 149 6.50 -9.54 -1.98
CA ALA A 149 7.21 -8.77 -3.00
C ALA A 149 6.41 -7.59 -3.58
N SER A 150 5.12 -7.46 -3.27
CA SER A 150 4.30 -6.32 -3.69
C SER A 150 4.70 -5.03 -2.94
N GLY A 151 4.20 -3.88 -3.39
CA GLY A 151 4.41 -2.61 -2.68
C GLY A 151 3.94 -2.67 -1.22
N ILE A 152 2.74 -3.19 -0.97
CA ILE A 152 2.22 -3.43 0.38
C ILE A 152 3.08 -4.45 1.12
N GLY A 153 3.43 -5.57 0.46
CA GLY A 153 4.20 -6.66 1.06
C GLY A 153 5.59 -6.22 1.50
N THR A 154 6.34 -5.54 0.64
CA THR A 154 7.68 -5.02 0.99
C THR A 154 7.61 -4.00 2.11
N THR A 155 6.61 -3.12 2.10
CA THR A 155 6.38 -2.15 3.19
C THR A 155 6.10 -2.88 4.51
N ALA A 156 5.21 -3.88 4.52
CA ALA A 156 4.91 -4.65 5.73
C ALA A 156 6.14 -5.40 6.24
N VAL A 157 6.89 -6.06 5.35
CA VAL A 157 8.11 -6.80 5.70
C VAL A 157 9.15 -5.86 6.33
N LEU A 158 9.46 -4.75 5.66
CA LEU A 158 10.49 -3.81 6.12
C LEU A 158 10.09 -3.13 7.44
N LEU A 159 8.85 -2.68 7.55
CA LEU A 159 8.36 -1.99 8.75
C LEU A 159 8.28 -2.94 9.95
N CYS A 160 7.72 -4.14 9.80
CA CYS A 160 7.63 -5.11 10.87
C CYS A 160 9.02 -5.58 11.33
N HIS A 161 9.96 -5.80 10.39
CA HIS A 161 11.35 -6.11 10.71
C HIS A 161 12.02 -4.96 11.49
N ALA A 162 11.85 -3.71 11.04
CA ALA A 162 12.43 -2.54 11.71
C ALA A 162 11.89 -2.32 13.12
N LEU A 163 10.69 -2.83 13.41
CA LEU A 163 10.04 -2.80 14.72
C LEU A 163 10.30 -4.06 15.57
N GLY A 164 11.13 -5.00 15.07
CA GLY A 164 11.58 -6.18 15.84
C GLY A 164 10.62 -7.36 15.86
N MET A 165 9.67 -7.44 14.90
CA MET A 165 8.79 -8.60 14.73
C MET A 165 9.47 -9.73 13.97
N THR A 166 9.01 -10.98 14.19
CA THR A 166 9.38 -12.11 13.34
C THR A 166 8.51 -12.10 12.08
N VAL A 167 9.13 -11.99 10.92
CA VAL A 167 8.41 -11.82 9.65
C VAL A 167 8.57 -13.04 8.75
N TYR A 168 7.45 -13.62 8.35
CA TYR A 168 7.33 -14.60 7.27
C TYR A 168 6.65 -13.96 6.08
N ALA A 169 7.00 -14.38 4.85
CA ALA A 169 6.38 -13.84 3.65
C ALA A 169 6.20 -14.91 2.58
N THR A 170 5.15 -14.80 1.76
CA THR A 170 5.01 -15.63 0.55
C THR A 170 5.36 -14.81 -0.68
N VAL A 171 6.10 -15.39 -1.60
CA VAL A 171 6.50 -14.80 -2.89
C VAL A 171 6.33 -15.82 -4.00
N GLY A 172 6.31 -15.38 -5.25
CA GLY A 172 6.09 -16.26 -6.40
C GLY A 172 7.36 -16.56 -7.23
N GLN A 173 8.54 -16.18 -6.76
CA GLN A 173 9.82 -16.34 -7.47
C GLN A 173 10.98 -16.41 -6.47
N ASP A 174 11.98 -17.24 -6.76
CA ASP A 174 13.12 -17.47 -5.85
C ASP A 174 14.05 -16.26 -5.71
N GLU A 175 14.18 -15.45 -6.75
CA GLU A 175 14.94 -14.21 -6.71
C GLU A 175 14.36 -13.22 -5.66
N LYS A 176 13.05 -13.25 -5.46
CA LYS A 176 12.37 -12.44 -4.45
C LYS A 176 12.62 -12.95 -3.02
N ILE A 177 12.85 -14.27 -2.85
CA ILE A 177 13.31 -14.82 -1.56
C ILE A 177 14.66 -14.23 -1.19
N ALA A 178 15.61 -14.24 -2.13
CA ALA A 178 16.95 -13.71 -1.89
C ALA A 178 16.92 -12.22 -1.49
N ALA A 179 16.08 -11.43 -2.16
CA ALA A 179 15.93 -10.00 -1.88
C ALA A 179 15.31 -9.71 -0.50
N LEU A 180 14.39 -10.55 -0.02
CA LEU A 180 13.72 -10.37 1.27
C LEU A 180 14.46 -11.04 2.45
N ARG A 181 15.46 -11.90 2.18
CA ARG A 181 16.22 -12.66 3.20
C ARG A 181 16.72 -11.82 4.38
N PRO A 182 17.19 -10.55 4.20
CA PRO A 182 17.65 -9.75 5.33
C PRO A 182 16.54 -9.36 6.31
N TYR A 183 15.26 -9.44 5.89
CA TYR A 183 14.12 -8.86 6.60
C TYR A 183 13.04 -9.88 6.97
N ALA A 184 12.97 -11.01 6.25
CA ALA A 184 11.92 -12.02 6.44
C ALA A 184 12.39 -13.40 6.00
N THR A 185 11.77 -14.45 6.57
CA THR A 185 11.81 -15.78 6.01
C THR A 185 10.74 -15.90 4.93
N ALA A 186 11.15 -15.86 3.67
CA ALA A 186 10.24 -15.91 2.52
C ALA A 186 10.12 -17.33 1.95
N ILE A 187 8.92 -17.66 1.45
CA ILE A 187 8.54 -18.97 0.91
C ILE A 187 7.99 -18.77 -0.50
N ASN A 188 8.48 -19.52 -1.47
CA ASN A 188 7.92 -19.53 -2.81
C ASN A 188 6.66 -20.41 -2.86
N TYR A 189 5.49 -19.79 -2.87
CA TYR A 189 4.19 -20.49 -2.86
C TYR A 189 3.90 -21.30 -4.13
N LYS A 190 4.72 -21.17 -5.18
CA LYS A 190 4.58 -21.97 -6.41
C LYS A 190 5.29 -23.32 -6.33
N THR A 191 6.33 -23.42 -5.51
CA THR A 191 7.14 -24.62 -5.34
C THR A 191 6.90 -25.32 -4.01
N ASP A 192 6.49 -24.56 -3.00
CA ASP A 192 6.30 -25.05 -1.64
C ASP A 192 4.88 -24.82 -1.14
N ASP A 193 4.38 -25.73 -0.31
CA ASP A 193 3.19 -25.47 0.50
C ASP A 193 3.55 -24.52 1.64
N PHE A 194 3.08 -23.30 1.56
CA PHE A 194 3.41 -22.27 2.56
C PHE A 194 2.90 -22.65 3.96
N ALA A 195 1.76 -23.36 4.06
CA ALA A 195 1.20 -23.70 5.35
C ALA A 195 2.04 -24.78 6.04
N GLU A 196 2.46 -25.79 5.29
CA GLU A 196 3.39 -26.82 5.79
C GLU A 196 4.74 -26.20 6.20
N LYS A 197 5.31 -25.32 5.36
CA LYS A 197 6.58 -24.65 5.68
C LYS A 197 6.50 -23.77 6.92
N ILE A 198 5.44 -22.99 7.07
CA ILE A 198 5.25 -22.17 8.28
C ILE A 198 5.05 -23.06 9.51
N GLY A 199 4.28 -24.15 9.40
CA GLY A 199 4.15 -25.13 10.47
C GLY A 199 5.53 -25.65 10.92
N GLN A 200 6.36 -26.11 10.00
CA GLN A 200 7.73 -26.57 10.28
C GLN A 200 8.60 -25.49 10.93
N LEU A 201 8.57 -24.24 10.41
CA LEU A 201 9.36 -23.12 10.91
C LEU A 201 8.92 -22.64 12.30
N THR A 202 7.69 -22.88 12.68
CA THR A 202 7.11 -22.45 13.95
C THR A 202 6.86 -23.60 14.93
N ASN A 203 7.33 -24.82 14.62
CA ASN A 203 7.03 -26.05 15.38
C ASN A 203 5.52 -26.23 15.62
N ASP A 204 4.71 -25.97 14.58
CA ASP A 204 3.25 -26.00 14.57
C ASP A 204 2.55 -25.00 15.50
N GLU A 205 3.28 -24.07 16.10
CA GLU A 205 2.67 -22.98 16.89
C GLU A 205 1.91 -21.97 16.02
N GLY A 206 2.39 -21.74 14.80
CA GLY A 206 1.81 -20.78 13.85
C GLY A 206 2.26 -19.35 14.07
N VAL A 207 1.47 -18.39 13.58
CA VAL A 207 1.78 -16.96 13.60
C VAL A 207 0.68 -16.14 14.29
N ASP A 208 1.06 -14.97 14.80
CA ASP A 208 0.12 -14.12 15.55
C ASP A 208 -0.78 -13.31 14.63
N VAL A 209 -0.25 -12.80 13.51
CA VAL A 209 -1.00 -12.00 12.52
C VAL A 209 -0.75 -12.53 11.12
N ILE A 210 -1.77 -12.51 10.27
CA ILE A 210 -1.65 -12.75 8.84
C ILE A 210 -2.23 -11.55 8.08
N LEU A 211 -1.42 -10.96 7.21
CA LEU A 211 -1.85 -9.93 6.25
C LEU A 211 -2.09 -10.61 4.90
N ASP A 212 -3.35 -10.63 4.46
CA ASP A 212 -3.77 -11.41 3.30
C ASP A 212 -4.29 -10.52 2.15
N ILE A 213 -3.68 -10.69 0.97
CA ILE A 213 -4.11 -10.09 -0.30
C ILE A 213 -4.70 -11.12 -1.26
N VAL A 214 -4.73 -12.41 -0.90
CA VAL A 214 -5.14 -13.53 -1.77
C VAL A 214 -6.63 -13.86 -1.61
N GLY A 215 -7.11 -13.89 -0.38
CA GLY A 215 -8.53 -14.06 -0.07
C GLY A 215 -8.99 -15.51 -0.01
N GLY A 216 -10.15 -15.79 -0.61
CA GLY A 216 -10.90 -17.03 -0.43
C GLY A 216 -10.10 -18.33 -0.48
N PRO A 217 -9.26 -18.58 -1.49
CA PRO A 217 -8.49 -19.85 -1.59
C PRO A 217 -7.50 -20.10 -0.44
N TYR A 218 -7.08 -19.04 0.26
CA TYR A 218 -6.14 -19.15 1.38
C TYR A 218 -6.80 -19.15 2.75
N PHE A 219 -8.09 -18.89 2.82
CA PHE A 219 -8.81 -18.62 4.06
C PHE A 219 -8.62 -19.71 5.12
N ASN A 220 -8.96 -20.96 4.81
CA ASN A 220 -8.84 -22.08 5.77
C ASN A 220 -7.39 -22.39 6.14
N ARG A 221 -6.48 -22.29 5.16
CA ARG A 221 -5.05 -22.46 5.42
C ARG A 221 -4.52 -21.40 6.37
N ASN A 222 -4.94 -20.14 6.17
CA ASN A 222 -4.60 -19.03 7.05
C ASN A 222 -5.17 -19.24 8.47
N LEU A 223 -6.43 -19.66 8.60
CA LEU A 223 -7.00 -20.00 9.91
C LEU A 223 -6.21 -21.10 10.62
N GLY A 224 -5.80 -22.12 9.89
CA GLY A 224 -4.97 -23.22 10.41
C GLY A 224 -3.61 -22.76 10.93
N LEU A 225 -3.03 -21.72 10.32
CA LEU A 225 -1.72 -21.20 10.70
C LEU A 225 -1.75 -20.16 11.84
N LEU A 226 -2.90 -19.61 12.21
CA LEU A 226 -2.96 -18.69 13.32
C LEU A 226 -2.65 -19.39 14.65
N LYS A 227 -1.94 -18.70 15.52
CA LYS A 227 -1.89 -19.03 16.94
C LYS A 227 -3.26 -18.84 17.59
N LYS A 228 -3.42 -19.28 18.83
CA LYS A 228 -4.58 -18.90 19.65
C LYS A 228 -4.59 -17.38 19.82
N ASP A 229 -5.78 -16.77 19.68
CA ASP A 229 -6.00 -15.32 19.65
C ASP A 229 -5.36 -14.62 18.43
N GLY A 230 -5.00 -15.39 17.41
CA GLY A 230 -4.43 -14.87 16.17
C GLY A 230 -5.41 -14.04 15.35
N ARG A 231 -4.87 -13.21 14.46
CA ARG A 231 -5.65 -12.24 13.68
C ARG A 231 -5.35 -12.40 12.19
N LEU A 232 -6.39 -12.66 11.40
CA LEU A 232 -6.34 -12.66 9.94
C LEU A 232 -6.92 -11.34 9.42
N VAL A 233 -6.11 -10.55 8.76
CA VAL A 233 -6.50 -9.26 8.19
C VAL A 233 -6.47 -9.33 6.67
N ILE A 234 -7.64 -9.30 6.03
CA ILE A 234 -7.81 -9.43 4.59
C ILE A 234 -7.92 -8.03 3.99
N ILE A 235 -7.03 -7.71 3.06
CA ILE A 235 -6.99 -6.42 2.35
C ILE A 235 -7.12 -6.57 0.84
N GLY A 236 -7.25 -7.78 0.35
CA GLY A 236 -7.42 -8.08 -1.07
C GLY A 236 -7.90 -9.51 -1.29
N PHE A 237 -8.29 -9.79 -2.53
CA PHE A 237 -8.82 -11.09 -2.93
C PHE A 237 -8.34 -11.47 -4.34
N MET A 238 -7.04 -11.30 -4.59
CA MET A 238 -6.44 -11.57 -5.91
C MET A 238 -6.63 -13.03 -6.37
N GLY A 239 -6.75 -13.98 -5.44
CA GLY A 239 -7.04 -15.37 -5.73
C GLY A 239 -8.53 -15.69 -5.81
N GLY A 240 -9.40 -14.79 -5.36
CA GLY A 240 -10.86 -14.95 -5.35
C GLY A 240 -11.50 -14.43 -4.07
N ARG A 241 -12.72 -13.93 -4.20
CA ARG A 241 -13.46 -13.28 -3.10
C ARG A 241 -14.25 -14.22 -2.20
N ILE A 242 -14.44 -15.48 -2.63
CA ILE A 242 -15.31 -16.45 -1.94
C ILE A 242 -14.45 -17.51 -1.29
N ALA A 243 -14.56 -17.67 0.02
CA ALA A 243 -14.04 -18.81 0.75
C ALA A 243 -15.09 -19.93 0.76
N HIS A 244 -14.66 -21.16 0.48
CA HIS A 244 -15.50 -22.33 0.52
C HIS A 244 -15.19 -23.17 1.75
N GLU A 245 -16.21 -23.86 2.29
CA GLU A 245 -16.06 -24.84 3.38
C GLU A 245 -15.28 -24.30 4.59
N VAL A 246 -15.68 -23.10 5.06
CA VAL A 246 -14.98 -22.45 6.17
C VAL A 246 -15.06 -23.30 7.44
N ASP A 247 -13.89 -23.64 8.01
CA ASP A 247 -13.78 -24.40 9.25
C ASP A 247 -14.06 -23.52 10.47
N ILE A 248 -15.34 -23.48 10.86
CA ILE A 248 -15.79 -22.73 12.04
C ILE A 248 -15.24 -23.31 13.34
N GLN A 249 -14.97 -24.61 13.40
CA GLN A 249 -14.37 -25.24 14.58
C GLN A 249 -12.96 -24.70 14.84
N THR A 250 -12.13 -24.62 13.81
CA THR A 250 -10.78 -24.07 13.92
C THR A 250 -10.84 -22.58 14.33
N LEU A 251 -11.74 -21.77 13.74
CA LEU A 251 -11.94 -20.39 14.14
C LEU A 251 -12.25 -20.28 15.65
N MET A 252 -13.16 -21.11 16.14
CA MET A 252 -13.62 -21.09 17.53
C MET A 252 -12.53 -21.57 18.50
N LEU A 253 -11.86 -22.69 18.20
CA LEU A 253 -10.83 -23.28 19.08
C LEU A 253 -9.61 -22.35 19.20
N LYS A 254 -9.25 -21.66 18.13
CA LYS A 254 -8.17 -20.66 18.13
C LYS A 254 -8.59 -19.30 18.66
N ARG A 255 -9.87 -19.05 18.90
CA ARG A 255 -10.44 -17.72 19.23
C ARG A 255 -9.95 -16.66 18.25
N ALA A 256 -9.84 -17.05 16.98
CA ALA A 256 -9.26 -16.21 15.94
C ALA A 256 -10.17 -15.02 15.62
N THR A 257 -9.55 -13.89 15.32
CA THR A 257 -10.24 -12.72 14.76
C THR A 257 -10.01 -12.68 13.27
N VAL A 258 -11.07 -12.60 12.49
CA VAL A 258 -11.01 -12.36 11.05
C VAL A 258 -11.61 -10.99 10.77
N THR A 259 -10.87 -10.15 10.10
CA THR A 259 -11.30 -8.79 9.72
C THR A 259 -10.75 -8.42 8.36
N GLY A 260 -11.22 -7.31 7.81
CA GLY A 260 -10.72 -6.77 6.56
C GLY A 260 -11.02 -5.30 6.43
N SER A 261 -10.30 -4.61 5.56
CA SER A 261 -10.56 -3.20 5.30
C SER A 261 -10.15 -2.78 3.89
N THR A 262 -10.68 -1.62 3.49
CA THR A 262 -10.20 -0.87 2.33
C THR A 262 -9.71 0.50 2.80
N MET A 263 -8.64 1.03 2.19
CA MET A 263 -8.12 2.34 2.57
C MET A 263 -8.94 3.47 1.94
N ARG A 264 -9.33 3.33 0.68
CA ARG A 264 -10.00 4.40 -0.08
C ARG A 264 -11.33 4.83 0.55
N GLY A 265 -12.11 3.88 1.10
CA GLY A 265 -13.40 4.14 1.74
C GLY A 265 -13.35 4.75 3.15
N ARG A 266 -12.16 4.88 3.75
CA ARG A 266 -12.02 5.50 5.07
C ARG A 266 -12.29 7.00 5.01
N THR A 267 -12.86 7.53 6.08
CA THR A 267 -13.11 8.97 6.23
C THR A 267 -11.81 9.77 6.31
N ALA A 268 -11.87 11.06 6.04
CA ALA A 268 -10.72 11.96 6.19
C ALA A 268 -10.17 11.96 7.64
N ALA A 269 -11.05 11.89 8.63
CA ALA A 269 -10.65 11.83 10.04
C ALA A 269 -9.90 10.53 10.39
N GLU A 270 -10.35 9.37 9.88
CA GLU A 270 -9.62 8.11 10.07
C GLU A 270 -8.25 8.13 9.40
N LYS A 271 -8.15 8.68 8.20
CA LYS A 271 -6.88 8.83 7.49
C LYS A 271 -5.94 9.80 8.20
N GLN A 272 -6.46 10.88 8.75
CA GLN A 272 -5.68 11.81 9.57
C GLN A 272 -5.08 11.12 10.80
N GLN A 273 -5.86 10.32 11.52
CA GLN A 273 -5.36 9.55 12.66
C GLN A 273 -4.23 8.58 12.26
N ILE A 274 -4.35 7.96 11.09
CA ILE A 274 -3.29 7.12 10.55
C ILE A 274 -2.05 7.96 10.22
N ALA A 275 -2.20 9.11 9.57
CA ALA A 275 -1.10 10.02 9.25
C ALA A 275 -0.33 10.46 10.51
N GLU A 276 -1.06 10.84 11.57
CA GLU A 276 -0.48 11.23 12.86
C GLU A 276 0.30 10.07 13.51
N ALA A 277 -0.24 8.86 13.45
CA ALA A 277 0.44 7.67 13.95
C ALA A 277 1.69 7.33 13.12
N LEU A 278 1.63 7.40 11.80
CA LEU A 278 2.78 7.22 10.92
C LEU A 278 3.89 8.25 11.24
N ARG A 279 3.52 9.52 11.36
CA ARG A 279 4.48 10.58 11.71
C ARG A 279 5.18 10.30 13.03
N ARG A 280 4.46 9.79 14.03
CA ARG A 280 5.00 9.50 15.36
C ARG A 280 5.89 8.25 15.38
N HIS A 281 5.48 7.18 14.72
CA HIS A 281 6.08 5.85 14.90
C HIS A 281 6.94 5.40 13.72
N VAL A 282 6.68 5.89 12.50
CA VAL A 282 7.31 5.40 11.28
C VAL A 282 8.31 6.42 10.71
N TRP A 283 8.01 7.71 10.77
CA TRP A 283 8.90 8.75 10.25
C TRP A 283 10.34 8.65 10.78
N PRO A 284 10.56 8.47 12.11
CA PRO A 284 11.91 8.28 12.63
C PRO A 284 12.64 7.05 12.05
N LEU A 285 11.90 5.99 11.69
CA LEU A 285 12.48 4.80 11.06
C LEU A 285 12.84 5.05 9.60
N LEU A 286 12.02 5.81 8.88
CA LEU A 286 12.30 6.23 7.51
C LEU A 286 13.53 7.13 7.43
N GLU A 287 13.63 8.12 8.29
CA GLU A 287 14.77 9.04 8.41
C GLU A 287 16.05 8.31 8.80
N ALA A 288 15.94 7.29 9.64
CA ALA A 288 17.07 6.42 9.99
C ALA A 288 17.41 5.36 8.91
N GLY A 289 16.67 5.34 7.79
CA GLY A 289 16.89 4.40 6.68
C GLY A 289 16.49 2.96 6.98
N LYS A 290 15.74 2.69 8.06
CA LYS A 290 15.41 1.33 8.51
C LYS A 290 14.29 0.65 7.73
N CYS A 291 13.40 1.42 7.10
CA CYS A 291 12.26 0.88 6.35
C CYS A 291 11.96 1.72 5.09
N LYS A 292 12.98 2.17 4.38
CA LYS A 292 12.81 2.91 3.10
C LYS A 292 12.02 2.09 2.09
N PRO A 293 11.10 2.70 1.33
CA PRO A 293 10.42 2.01 0.24
C PRO A 293 11.39 1.43 -0.77
N LEU A 294 11.15 0.21 -1.22
CA LEU A 294 11.88 -0.38 -2.34
C LEU A 294 11.25 0.10 -3.64
N ILE A 295 12.00 0.88 -4.43
CA ILE A 295 11.56 1.32 -5.76
C ILE A 295 12.10 0.35 -6.79
N TYR A 296 11.21 -0.33 -7.49
CA TYR A 296 11.56 -1.22 -8.60
C TYR A 296 12.00 -0.43 -9.81
N ALA A 297 11.17 0.55 -10.22
CA ALA A 297 11.43 1.40 -11.36
C ALA A 297 10.69 2.74 -11.23
N SER A 298 11.23 3.75 -11.92
CA SER A 298 10.59 5.06 -12.09
C SER A 298 10.44 5.34 -13.57
N TYR A 299 9.26 5.80 -14.00
CA TYR A 299 8.92 6.13 -15.37
C TYR A 299 8.49 7.59 -15.46
N PRO A 300 8.79 8.31 -16.55
CA PRO A 300 8.14 9.59 -16.81
C PRO A 300 6.63 9.38 -17.02
N MET A 301 5.81 10.40 -16.73
CA MET A 301 4.36 10.33 -16.91
C MET A 301 3.95 9.92 -18.35
N ALA A 302 4.77 10.24 -19.34
CA ALA A 302 4.55 9.83 -20.73
C ALA A 302 4.59 8.30 -20.94
N GLU A 303 5.27 7.57 -20.05
CA GLU A 303 5.42 6.12 -20.11
C GLU A 303 4.50 5.40 -19.08
N ILE A 304 3.40 6.04 -18.68
CA ILE A 304 2.45 5.48 -17.70
C ILE A 304 1.93 4.09 -18.10
N ALA A 305 1.77 3.83 -19.39
CA ALA A 305 1.31 2.54 -19.88
C ALA A 305 2.32 1.42 -19.54
N GLU A 306 3.62 1.68 -19.66
CA GLU A 306 4.69 0.74 -19.28
C GLU A 306 4.71 0.52 -17.77
N ALA A 307 4.60 1.59 -16.99
CA ALA A 307 4.52 1.50 -15.54
C ALA A 307 3.37 0.60 -15.07
N HIS A 308 2.19 0.71 -15.70
CA HIS A 308 1.05 -0.16 -15.44
C HIS A 308 1.27 -1.60 -15.90
N ALA A 309 1.88 -1.80 -17.07
CA ALA A 309 2.20 -3.14 -17.58
C ALA A 309 3.16 -3.90 -16.65
N TRP A 310 4.17 -3.22 -16.09
CA TRP A 310 5.08 -3.81 -15.10
C TRP A 310 4.36 -4.23 -13.83
N LEU A 311 3.48 -3.41 -13.30
CA LEU A 311 2.70 -3.78 -12.13
C LEU A 311 1.76 -4.96 -12.41
N ASP A 312 1.14 -5.01 -13.59
CA ASP A 312 0.29 -6.12 -14.04
C ASP A 312 1.06 -7.44 -14.18
N SER A 313 2.33 -7.40 -14.62
CA SER A 313 3.16 -8.60 -14.81
C SER A 313 3.44 -9.36 -13.51
N GLY A 314 3.35 -8.70 -12.34
CA GLY A 314 3.72 -9.26 -11.05
C GLY A 314 5.21 -9.56 -10.90
N GLN A 315 6.07 -9.12 -11.83
CA GLN A 315 7.52 -9.39 -11.79
C GLN A 315 8.28 -8.39 -10.91
N HIS A 316 7.69 -7.25 -10.60
CA HIS A 316 8.27 -6.20 -9.76
C HIS A 316 8.53 -6.68 -8.32
N LEU A 317 9.47 -6.00 -7.66
CA LEU A 317 9.74 -6.08 -6.23
C LEU A 317 9.61 -4.67 -5.64
N GLY A 318 8.60 -4.45 -4.79
CA GLY A 318 8.33 -3.14 -4.22
C GLY A 318 7.45 -2.26 -5.10
N LYS A 319 7.80 -0.98 -5.24
CA LYS A 319 6.97 0.06 -5.85
C LYS A 319 7.43 0.44 -7.26
N VAL A 320 6.46 0.74 -8.10
CA VAL A 320 6.64 1.46 -9.37
C VAL A 320 6.17 2.90 -9.16
N VAL A 321 6.93 3.85 -9.66
CA VAL A 321 6.68 5.29 -9.48
C VAL A 321 6.67 5.97 -10.85
N ILE A 322 5.82 6.98 -11.02
CA ILE A 322 5.89 7.90 -12.16
C ILE A 322 6.39 9.27 -11.72
N THR A 323 7.16 9.94 -12.57
CA THR A 323 7.65 11.30 -12.37
C THR A 323 6.94 12.26 -13.31
N MET A 324 6.67 13.49 -12.85
CA MET A 324 5.98 14.51 -13.63
C MET A 324 6.93 15.32 -14.53
N THR A 325 8.22 15.02 -14.51
CA THR A 325 9.20 15.59 -15.46
C THR A 325 9.10 14.82 -16.79
N SER A 326 9.03 15.61 -17.87
CA SER A 326 9.15 15.17 -19.28
C SER A 326 10.54 14.63 -19.56
#